data_ac64618db81de19a05ae26a31dc8fee6
#
_entry.id   ac64618db81de19a05ae26a31dc8fee6
#
_cell.length_a   1.000
_cell.length_b   1.000
_cell.length_c   1.000
_cell.angle_alpha   90.00
_cell.angle_beta   90.00
_cell.angle_gamma   90.00
#
_symmetry.space_group_name_H-M   'P 1'
#
loop_
_entity.id
_entity.type
_entity.pdbx_description
1 polymer ?
#
loop_
_entity_poly.entity_id
_entity_poly.type
_entity_poly.pdbx_seq_one_letter_code
_entity_poly.pdbx_strand_id
1 'polypeptide(L)'
;MYQALYRKWRPRSFDDVISQPHITTALRNQIREGRTAHAYLFTGSRGTGKTTCARILAKAVNCEHRTPEGNPCLSCDICRDAERGALSDIIEIDAASNNSVEDIRDLREGTVYLPERCRFKVYIIDEVHMLSPSAWGALLKVMEEPPEYVKFILATTEIHKVPATIISRCQR
;
A
#
# COMPACT_ATOMS: atom_id res chain seq x y z
N MET A 1 -12.98 -26.06 3.25
CA MET A 1 -12.00 -25.34 4.09
C MET A 1 -12.69 -24.13 4.73
N TYR A 2 -12.72 -24.05 6.05
CA TYR A 2 -13.40 -22.97 6.77
C TYR A 2 -12.62 -21.67 6.62
N GLN A 3 -13.18 -20.67 5.95
CA GLN A 3 -12.60 -19.37 5.80
C GLN A 3 -13.27 -18.40 6.79
N ALA A 4 -12.50 -17.70 7.60
CA ALA A 4 -13.04 -16.77 8.58
C ALA A 4 -13.89 -15.67 7.88
N LEU A 5 -15.05 -15.36 8.46
CA LEU A 5 -16.04 -14.45 7.87
C LEU A 5 -15.45 -13.09 7.47
N TYR A 6 -14.52 -12.52 8.27
CA TYR A 6 -13.87 -11.24 7.96
C TYR A 6 -13.01 -11.28 6.70
N ARG A 7 -12.49 -12.46 6.29
CA ARG A 7 -11.75 -12.63 5.03
C ARG A 7 -12.71 -12.73 3.85
N LYS A 8 -13.84 -13.40 4.04
CA LYS A 8 -14.84 -13.61 2.98
C LYS A 8 -15.51 -12.29 2.56
N TRP A 9 -15.73 -11.37 3.50
CA TRP A 9 -16.43 -10.10 3.28
C TRP A 9 -15.52 -8.88 3.20
N ARG A 10 -14.20 -9.09 3.06
CA ARG A 10 -13.25 -7.97 2.87
C ARG A 10 -13.52 -7.28 1.54
N PRO A 11 -13.64 -5.94 1.52
CA PRO A 11 -13.76 -5.19 0.28
C PRO A 11 -12.65 -5.54 -0.71
N ARG A 12 -13.01 -5.71 -1.98
CA ARG A 12 -12.09 -6.07 -3.06
C ARG A 12 -11.88 -4.95 -4.06
N SER A 13 -12.80 -3.98 -4.09
CA SER A 13 -12.75 -2.77 -4.90
C SER A 13 -13.05 -1.55 -4.06
N PHE A 14 -12.81 -0.35 -4.60
CA PHE A 14 -13.15 0.89 -3.90
C PHE A 14 -14.66 1.06 -3.72
N ASP A 15 -15.47 0.48 -4.59
CA ASP A 15 -16.93 0.54 -4.49
C ASP A 15 -17.47 -0.25 -3.29
N ASP A 16 -16.72 -1.25 -2.82
CA ASP A 16 -17.07 -2.05 -1.64
C ASP A 16 -16.73 -1.32 -0.32
N VAL A 17 -15.96 -0.23 -0.37
CA VAL A 17 -15.56 0.55 0.81
C VAL A 17 -16.63 1.60 1.12
N ILE A 18 -17.46 1.33 2.11
CA ILE A 18 -18.67 2.12 2.41
C ILE A 18 -18.36 3.38 3.24
N SER A 19 -17.37 3.34 4.11
CA SER A 19 -17.18 4.32 5.18
C SER A 19 -16.34 5.56 4.84
N GLN A 20 -15.73 5.63 3.64
CA GLN A 20 -14.77 6.69 3.27
C GLN A 20 -14.92 7.14 1.81
N PRO A 21 -16.09 7.66 1.39
CA PRO A 21 -16.34 7.95 -0.04
C PRO A 21 -15.42 9.03 -0.62
N HIS A 22 -15.01 10.03 0.16
CA HIS A 22 -14.10 11.08 -0.29
C HIS A 22 -12.69 10.56 -0.57
N ILE A 23 -12.20 9.61 0.23
CA ILE A 23 -10.89 8.99 0.04
C ILE A 23 -10.91 8.09 -1.18
N THR A 24 -11.89 7.21 -1.30
CA THR A 24 -12.00 6.29 -2.43
C THR A 24 -12.19 7.05 -3.76
N THR A 25 -12.94 8.13 -3.77
CA THR A 25 -13.11 9.00 -4.93
C THR A 25 -11.79 9.65 -5.34
N ALA A 26 -11.04 10.20 -4.38
CA ALA A 26 -9.73 10.81 -4.65
C ALA A 26 -8.75 9.80 -5.24
N LEU A 27 -8.66 8.61 -4.65
CA LEU A 27 -7.78 7.54 -5.15
C LEU A 27 -8.16 7.08 -6.56
N ARG A 28 -9.44 6.87 -6.82
CA ARG A 28 -9.93 6.50 -8.16
C ARG A 28 -9.59 7.55 -9.20
N ASN A 29 -9.78 8.82 -8.89
CA ASN A 29 -9.44 9.92 -9.80
C ASN A 29 -7.95 9.93 -10.14
N GLN A 30 -7.08 9.79 -9.16
CA GLN A 30 -5.64 9.71 -9.41
C GLN A 30 -5.25 8.51 -10.29
N ILE A 31 -5.86 7.36 -10.06
CA ILE A 31 -5.64 6.17 -10.88
C ILE A 31 -6.10 6.40 -12.32
N ARG A 32 -7.28 6.99 -12.51
CA ARG A 32 -7.82 7.31 -13.85
C ARG A 32 -6.93 8.29 -14.62
N GLU A 33 -6.40 9.29 -13.92
CA GLU A 33 -5.56 10.33 -14.52
C GLU A 33 -4.09 9.91 -14.68
N GLY A 34 -3.70 8.73 -14.15
CA GLY A 34 -2.32 8.27 -14.14
C GLY A 34 -1.39 9.11 -13.27
N ARG A 35 -1.95 9.79 -12.26
CA ARG A 35 -1.23 10.70 -11.35
C ARG A 35 -1.13 10.16 -9.94
N THR A 36 -0.86 8.88 -9.80
CA THR A 36 -0.68 8.28 -8.48
C THR A 36 0.63 8.73 -7.83
N ALA A 37 0.57 9.02 -6.55
CA ALA A 37 1.75 9.42 -5.78
C ALA A 37 2.72 8.24 -5.60
N HIS A 38 3.98 8.54 -5.30
CA HIS A 38 4.97 7.52 -4.95
C HIS A 38 4.82 7.01 -3.51
N ALA A 39 4.19 7.79 -2.64
CA ALA A 39 3.93 7.41 -1.26
C ALA A 39 2.57 7.91 -0.76
N TYR A 40 1.88 7.04 -0.04
CA TYR A 40 0.60 7.32 0.64
C TYR A 40 0.72 7.03 2.12
N LEU A 41 0.04 7.82 2.94
CA LEU A 41 -0.10 7.58 4.37
C LEU A 41 -1.59 7.53 4.74
N PHE A 42 -2.08 6.35 5.06
CA PHE A 42 -3.42 6.14 5.57
C PHE A 42 -3.44 6.22 7.09
N THR A 43 -4.29 7.06 7.62
CA THR A 43 -4.43 7.31 9.06
C THR A 43 -5.85 7.05 9.51
N GLY A 44 -6.03 6.65 10.75
CA GLY A 44 -7.34 6.42 11.34
C GLY A 44 -7.29 5.37 12.43
N SER A 45 -8.37 5.27 13.20
CA SER A 45 -8.49 4.27 14.25
C SER A 45 -8.52 2.83 13.70
N ARG A 46 -8.36 1.86 14.59
CA ARG A 46 -8.39 0.45 14.22
C ARG A 46 -9.76 0.09 13.60
N GLY A 47 -9.74 -0.72 12.54
CA GLY A 47 -10.96 -1.17 11.87
C GLY A 47 -11.56 -0.18 10.87
N THR A 48 -10.87 0.91 10.54
CA THR A 48 -11.34 1.90 9.54
C THR A 48 -11.05 1.52 8.09
N GLY A 49 -10.47 0.34 7.85
CA GLY A 49 -10.21 -0.17 6.49
C GLY A 49 -8.90 0.30 5.85
N LYS A 50 -7.95 0.84 6.62
CA LYS A 50 -6.65 1.33 6.09
C LYS A 50 -5.91 0.27 5.27
N THR A 51 -5.68 -0.89 5.85
CA THR A 51 -4.98 -1.99 5.19
C THR A 51 -5.76 -2.51 3.98
N THR A 52 -7.08 -2.54 4.08
CA THR A 52 -7.96 -2.92 2.97
C THR A 52 -7.83 -1.94 1.81
N CYS A 53 -7.91 -0.64 2.06
CA CYS A 53 -7.70 0.39 1.03
C CYS A 53 -6.29 0.31 0.43
N ALA A 54 -5.27 0.05 1.23
CA ALA A 54 -3.90 -0.13 0.76
C ALA A 54 -3.79 -1.29 -0.24
N ARG A 55 -4.41 -2.43 0.07
CA ARG A 55 -4.42 -3.59 -0.83
C ARG A 55 -5.20 -3.33 -2.12
N ILE A 56 -6.34 -2.64 -2.03
CA ILE A 56 -7.11 -2.25 -3.22
C ILE A 56 -6.30 -1.30 -4.10
N LEU A 57 -5.64 -0.32 -3.51
CA LEU A 57 -4.78 0.63 -4.24
C LEU A 57 -3.62 -0.10 -4.93
N ALA A 58 -2.92 -0.99 -4.22
CA ALA A 58 -1.83 -1.78 -4.79
C ALA A 58 -2.27 -2.62 -5.99
N LYS A 59 -3.45 -3.21 -5.92
CA LYS A 59 -4.10 -3.94 -7.01
C LYS A 59 -4.45 -3.03 -8.17
N ALA A 60 -5.09 -1.90 -7.90
CA ALA A 60 -5.60 -0.98 -8.91
C ALA A 60 -4.48 -0.33 -9.74
N VAL A 61 -3.37 0.05 -9.11
CA VAL A 61 -2.22 0.63 -9.85
C VAL A 61 -1.56 -0.37 -10.78
N ASN A 62 -1.69 -1.66 -10.50
CA ASN A 62 -1.09 -2.77 -11.25
C ASN A 62 -2.09 -3.52 -12.15
N CYS A 63 -3.37 -3.24 -12.04
CA CYS A 63 -4.41 -3.92 -12.81
C CYS A 63 -4.25 -3.66 -14.31
N GLU A 64 -4.30 -4.73 -15.12
CA GLU A 64 -4.17 -4.66 -16.57
C GLU A 64 -5.43 -4.09 -17.27
N HIS A 65 -6.59 -4.27 -16.64
CA HIS A 65 -7.90 -3.92 -17.21
C HIS A 65 -8.76 -3.16 -16.21
N ARG A 66 -8.23 -2.05 -15.70
CA ARG A 66 -8.96 -1.19 -14.75
C ARG A 66 -10.31 -0.76 -15.32
N THR A 67 -11.31 -0.64 -14.45
CA THR A 67 -12.60 -0.08 -14.85
C THR A 67 -12.45 1.42 -15.20
N PRO A 68 -13.38 1.98 -15.99
CA PRO A 68 -13.37 3.42 -16.29
C PRO A 68 -13.41 4.31 -15.04
N GLU A 69 -13.97 3.80 -13.94
CA GLU A 69 -14.05 4.49 -12.66
C GLU A 69 -12.76 4.41 -11.81
N GLY A 70 -11.76 3.65 -12.26
CA GLY A 70 -10.48 3.50 -11.57
C GLY A 70 -10.43 2.35 -10.55
N ASN A 71 -11.36 1.40 -10.62
CA ASN A 71 -11.32 0.18 -9.80
C ASN A 71 -10.44 -0.89 -10.43
N PRO A 72 -9.87 -1.82 -9.64
CA PRO A 72 -9.29 -3.04 -10.20
C PRO A 72 -10.38 -3.91 -10.82
N CYS A 73 -10.07 -4.60 -11.91
CA CYS A 73 -11.06 -5.42 -12.63
C CYS A 73 -11.44 -6.71 -11.91
N LEU A 74 -10.64 -7.16 -10.95
CA LEU A 74 -10.79 -8.39 -10.15
C LEU A 74 -10.74 -9.70 -10.96
N SER A 75 -10.50 -9.63 -12.25
CA SER A 75 -10.53 -10.79 -13.17
C SER A 75 -9.23 -11.07 -13.91
N CYS A 76 -8.32 -10.11 -14.05
CA CYS A 76 -7.00 -10.35 -14.63
C CYS A 76 -6.09 -11.16 -13.70
N ASP A 77 -5.02 -11.72 -14.22
CA ASP A 77 -4.08 -12.52 -13.44
C ASP A 77 -3.46 -11.74 -12.30
N ILE A 78 -3.12 -10.47 -12.53
CA ILE A 78 -2.59 -9.59 -11.48
C ILE A 78 -3.58 -9.44 -10.32
N CYS A 79 -4.85 -9.15 -10.61
CA CYS A 79 -5.87 -9.03 -9.57
C CYS A 79 -6.09 -10.33 -8.80
N ARG A 80 -6.15 -11.45 -9.50
CA ARG A 80 -6.35 -12.77 -8.88
C ARG A 80 -5.18 -13.16 -7.99
N ASP A 81 -3.96 -12.97 -8.47
CA ASP A 81 -2.75 -13.31 -7.72
C ASP A 81 -2.53 -12.35 -6.55
N ALA A 82 -2.89 -11.07 -6.70
CA ALA A 82 -2.88 -10.13 -5.57
C ALA A 82 -3.84 -10.54 -4.45
N GLU A 83 -5.04 -11.02 -4.79
CA GLU A 83 -6.01 -11.53 -3.81
C GLU A 83 -5.49 -12.76 -3.06
N ARG A 84 -4.70 -13.60 -3.71
CA ARG A 84 -4.10 -14.80 -3.12
C ARG A 84 -2.81 -14.50 -2.34
N GLY A 85 -2.29 -13.28 -2.41
CA GLY A 85 -0.97 -12.95 -1.86
C GLY A 85 0.18 -13.61 -2.62
N ALA A 86 -0.01 -13.91 -3.89
CA ALA A 86 0.94 -14.65 -4.74
C ALA A 86 1.81 -13.75 -5.63
N LEU A 87 1.69 -12.43 -5.51
CA LEU A 87 2.53 -11.48 -6.25
C LEU A 87 3.75 -11.06 -5.44
N SER A 88 4.94 -11.34 -5.97
CA SER A 88 6.21 -10.88 -5.40
C SER A 88 6.38 -9.34 -5.48
N ASP A 89 5.66 -8.69 -6.38
CA ASP A 89 5.71 -7.24 -6.59
C ASP A 89 4.82 -6.45 -5.62
N ILE A 90 3.97 -7.11 -4.85
CA ILE A 90 3.18 -6.49 -3.77
C ILE A 90 3.64 -7.10 -2.46
N ILE A 91 4.41 -6.34 -1.70
CA ILE A 91 5.02 -6.77 -0.45
C ILE A 91 4.32 -6.08 0.72
N GLU A 92 3.73 -6.87 1.59
CA GLU A 92 3.07 -6.38 2.81
C GLU A 92 3.91 -6.70 4.03
N ILE A 93 4.23 -5.67 4.82
CA ILE A 93 5.05 -5.73 6.02
C ILE A 93 4.23 -5.21 7.19
N ASP A 94 4.15 -6.00 8.25
CA ASP A 94 3.64 -5.55 9.54
C ASP A 94 4.80 -5.04 10.39
N ALA A 95 4.85 -3.73 10.61
CA ALA A 95 5.91 -3.09 11.37
C ALA A 95 5.88 -3.44 12.86
N ALA A 96 4.78 -3.98 13.38
CA ALA A 96 4.75 -4.51 14.74
C ALA A 96 5.68 -5.72 14.92
N SER A 97 5.84 -6.51 13.85
CA SER A 97 6.70 -7.71 13.82
C SER A 97 8.06 -7.47 13.13
N ASN A 98 8.15 -6.48 12.24
CA ASN A 98 9.32 -6.19 11.39
C ASN A 98 9.70 -4.70 11.54
N ASN A 99 10.20 -4.33 12.70
CA ASN A 99 10.45 -2.94 13.07
C ASN A 99 11.93 -2.54 13.12
N SER A 100 12.83 -3.45 12.83
CA SER A 100 14.28 -3.24 12.90
C SER A 100 14.81 -2.48 11.69
N VAL A 101 16.01 -1.91 11.85
CA VAL A 101 16.72 -1.28 10.73
C VAL A 101 17.09 -2.30 9.65
N GLU A 102 17.37 -3.54 10.03
CA GLU A 102 17.68 -4.64 9.10
C GLU A 102 16.48 -4.94 8.21
N ASP A 103 15.27 -5.03 8.78
CA ASP A 103 14.04 -5.25 8.00
C ASP A 103 13.84 -4.19 6.92
N ILE A 104 14.09 -2.92 7.26
CA ILE A 104 13.96 -1.81 6.31
C ILE A 104 15.13 -1.75 5.33
N ARG A 105 16.33 -2.14 5.74
CA ARG A 105 17.49 -2.28 4.81
C ARG A 105 17.21 -3.35 3.76
N ASP A 106 16.67 -4.49 4.15
CA ASP A 106 16.26 -5.56 3.22
C ASP A 106 15.21 -5.06 2.24
N LEU A 107 14.21 -4.31 2.73
CA LEU A 107 13.22 -3.65 1.88
C LEU A 107 13.91 -2.72 0.88
N ARG A 108 14.80 -1.86 1.35
CA ARG A 108 15.53 -0.90 0.51
C ARG A 108 16.36 -1.59 -0.58
N GLU A 109 17.04 -2.67 -0.24
CA GLU A 109 17.78 -3.48 -1.21
C GLU A 109 16.85 -4.05 -2.28
N GLY A 110 15.66 -4.49 -1.89
CA GLY A 110 14.63 -4.98 -2.81
C GLY A 110 14.14 -3.92 -3.81
N THR A 111 14.20 -2.63 -3.46
CA THR A 111 13.76 -1.54 -4.36
C THR A 111 14.68 -1.33 -5.57
N VAL A 112 15.90 -1.83 -5.53
CA VAL A 112 16.84 -1.76 -6.66
C VAL A 112 16.40 -2.62 -7.84
N TYR A 113 15.67 -3.70 -7.58
CA TYR A 113 15.21 -4.63 -8.60
C TYR A 113 13.88 -4.20 -9.20
N LEU A 114 13.77 -4.31 -10.53
CA LEU A 114 12.53 -4.05 -11.25
C LEU A 114 11.43 -5.00 -10.83
N PRO A 115 10.14 -4.60 -10.99
CA PRO A 115 9.02 -5.52 -10.81
C PRO A 115 9.15 -6.73 -11.75
N GLU A 116 8.75 -7.89 -11.27
CA GLU A 116 8.77 -9.13 -12.09
C GLU A 116 7.61 -9.17 -13.09
N ARG A 117 6.41 -8.81 -12.66
CA ARG A 117 5.18 -8.95 -13.45
C ARG A 117 4.36 -7.68 -13.49
N CYS A 118 4.41 -6.88 -12.45
CA CYS A 118 3.60 -5.69 -12.29
C CYS A 118 4.25 -4.45 -12.89
N ARG A 119 3.46 -3.41 -13.10
CA ARG A 119 3.97 -2.08 -13.47
C ARG A 119 4.73 -1.44 -12.31
N PHE A 120 4.22 -1.61 -11.11
CA PHE A 120 4.80 -1.03 -9.90
C PHE A 120 5.10 -2.11 -8.86
N LYS A 121 6.23 -1.95 -8.20
CA LYS A 121 6.56 -2.67 -6.98
C LYS A 121 6.00 -1.89 -5.80
N VAL A 122 5.06 -2.48 -5.08
CA VAL A 122 4.31 -1.80 -4.01
C VAL A 122 4.68 -2.38 -2.66
N TYR A 123 5.13 -1.51 -1.75
CA TYR A 123 5.40 -1.86 -0.36
C TYR A 123 4.29 -1.30 0.52
N ILE A 124 3.53 -2.18 1.15
CA ILE A 124 2.52 -1.83 2.15
C ILE A 124 3.14 -2.05 3.52
N ILE A 125 3.27 -1.00 4.32
CA ILE A 125 3.79 -1.08 5.68
C ILE A 125 2.68 -0.71 6.65
N ASP A 126 2.14 -1.72 7.31
CA ASP A 126 1.07 -1.55 8.29
C ASP A 126 1.65 -1.28 9.68
N GLU A 127 0.89 -0.54 10.48
CA GLU A 127 1.31 -0.08 11.82
C GLU A 127 2.70 0.57 11.81
N VAL A 128 2.95 1.43 10.81
CA VAL A 128 4.27 2.00 10.53
C VAL A 128 4.88 2.79 11.70
N HIS A 129 4.04 3.29 12.62
CA HIS A 129 4.50 3.97 13.83
C HIS A 129 5.34 3.06 14.75
N MET A 130 5.31 1.75 14.55
CA MET A 130 6.10 0.78 15.33
C MET A 130 7.55 0.66 14.89
N LEU A 131 7.94 1.29 13.78
CA LEU A 131 9.33 1.28 13.31
C LEU A 131 10.28 1.93 14.33
N SER A 132 11.47 1.33 14.48
CA SER A 132 12.52 1.93 15.30
C SER A 132 13.04 3.25 14.70
N PRO A 133 13.69 4.12 15.49
CA PRO A 133 14.27 5.37 14.96
C PRO A 133 15.26 5.13 13.81
N SER A 134 16.09 4.10 13.89
CA SER A 134 17.03 3.74 12.82
C SER A 134 16.33 3.18 11.58
N ALA A 135 15.23 2.44 11.74
CA ALA A 135 14.39 1.98 10.62
C ALA A 135 13.75 3.15 9.90
N TRP A 136 13.26 4.17 10.60
CA TRP A 136 12.76 5.40 9.99
C TRP A 136 13.81 6.10 9.13
N GLY A 137 15.04 6.20 9.62
CA GLY A 137 16.14 6.79 8.85
C GLY A 137 16.44 6.01 7.56
N ALA A 138 16.40 4.69 7.61
CA ALA A 138 16.58 3.85 6.42
C ALA A 138 15.43 3.99 5.41
N LEU A 139 14.19 4.06 5.89
CA LEU A 139 13.01 4.26 5.04
C LEU A 139 13.01 5.63 4.38
N LEU A 140 13.38 6.68 5.13
CA LEU A 140 13.46 8.04 4.62
C LEU A 140 14.40 8.14 3.41
N LYS A 141 15.55 7.47 3.45
CA LYS A 141 16.52 7.48 2.36
C LYS A 141 15.94 7.00 1.03
N VAL A 142 15.14 5.93 1.04
CA VAL A 142 14.51 5.44 -0.19
C VAL A 142 13.30 6.27 -0.60
N MET A 143 12.62 6.90 0.33
CA MET A 143 11.47 7.77 0.04
C MET A 143 11.87 9.16 -0.47
N GLU A 144 13.09 9.60 -0.25
CA GLU A 144 13.62 10.86 -0.79
C GLU A 144 13.83 10.80 -2.31
N GLU A 145 14.40 9.70 -2.78
CA GLU A 145 14.67 9.45 -4.20
C GLU A 145 14.15 8.05 -4.59
N PRO A 146 12.84 7.81 -4.59
CA PRO A 146 12.31 6.50 -4.91
C PRO A 146 12.47 6.21 -6.41
N PRO A 147 12.76 4.96 -6.79
CA PRO A 147 12.65 4.54 -8.19
C PRO A 147 11.23 4.77 -8.72
N GLU A 148 11.10 5.11 -9.99
CA GLU A 148 9.79 5.41 -10.62
C GLU A 148 8.79 4.25 -10.53
N TYR A 149 9.30 3.02 -10.49
CA TYR A 149 8.49 1.80 -10.41
C TYR A 149 8.14 1.39 -8.97
N VAL A 150 8.56 2.13 -7.94
CA VAL A 150 8.29 1.81 -6.54
C VAL A 150 7.23 2.72 -5.96
N LYS A 151 6.28 2.14 -5.25
CA LYS A 151 5.27 2.87 -4.47
C LYS A 151 5.24 2.38 -3.03
N PHE A 152 5.08 3.32 -2.11
CA PHE A 152 4.92 3.05 -0.68
C PHE A 152 3.49 3.36 -0.25
N ILE A 153 2.89 2.47 0.51
CA ILE A 153 1.59 2.70 1.16
C ILE A 153 1.78 2.42 2.65
N LEU A 154 1.83 3.48 3.43
CA LEU A 154 1.99 3.41 4.87
C LEU A 154 0.64 3.51 5.56
N ALA A 155 0.44 2.74 6.61
CA ALA A 155 -0.78 2.80 7.43
C ALA A 155 -0.43 2.93 8.90
N THR A 156 -1.16 3.77 9.63
CA THR A 156 -0.95 3.98 11.05
C THR A 156 -2.24 4.32 11.79
N THR A 157 -2.34 3.85 13.01
CA THR A 157 -3.36 4.29 13.99
C THR A 157 -2.89 5.50 14.81
N GLU A 158 -1.59 5.84 14.75
CA GLU A 158 -0.97 6.85 15.62
C GLU A 158 -0.09 7.81 14.79
N ILE A 159 -0.73 8.69 14.03
CA ILE A 159 -0.02 9.62 13.14
C ILE A 159 0.97 10.52 13.89
N HIS A 160 0.70 10.86 15.14
CA HIS A 160 1.59 11.70 15.96
C HIS A 160 2.95 11.06 16.23
N LYS A 161 3.08 9.72 16.07
CA LYS A 161 4.34 8.99 16.18
C LYS A 161 5.11 8.89 14.87
N VAL A 162 4.52 9.32 13.76
CA VAL A 162 5.18 9.30 12.45
C VAL A 162 6.02 10.57 12.29
N PRO A 163 7.31 10.47 11.92
CA PRO A 163 8.15 11.65 11.73
C PRO A 163 7.59 12.61 10.68
N ALA A 164 7.67 13.91 10.95
CA ALA A 164 7.20 14.95 10.03
C ALA A 164 7.89 14.88 8.65
N THR A 165 9.15 14.45 8.60
CA THR A 165 9.90 14.24 7.37
C THR A 165 9.31 13.15 6.47
N ILE A 166 8.69 12.14 7.06
CA ILE A 166 7.95 11.09 6.34
C ILE A 166 6.59 11.64 5.90
N ILE A 167 5.84 12.27 6.79
CA ILE A 167 4.51 12.82 6.52
C ILE A 167 4.55 13.79 5.34
N SER A 168 5.57 14.65 5.27
CA SER A 168 5.72 15.65 4.21
C SER A 168 5.94 15.04 2.81
N ARG A 169 6.37 13.78 2.74
CA ARG A 169 6.61 13.05 1.49
C ARG A 169 5.44 12.16 1.06
N CYS A 170 4.44 12.06 1.89
CA CYS A 170 3.27 11.21 1.64
C CYS A 170 2.04 12.03 1.28
N GLN A 171 1.23 11.49 0.40
CA GLN A 171 -0.14 11.92 0.25
C GLN A 171 -1.00 11.29 1.34
N ARG A 172 -1.76 12.11 2.03
CA ARG A 172 -2.69 11.67 3.08
C ARG A 172 -4.11 11.60 2.57
#